data_c0ac16c29420bb86a3751b471f526c66
#
_entry.id   c0ac16c29420bb86a3751b471f526c66
#
_cell.length_a   1.000
_cell.length_b   1.000
_cell.length_c   1.000
_cell.angle_alpha   90.00
_cell.angle_beta   90.00
_cell.angle_gamma   90.00
#
_symmetry.space_group_name_H-M   'P 1'
#
loop_
_entity.id
_entity.type
_entity.pdbx_description
1 polymer ?
#
loop_
_entity_poly.entity_id
_entity_poly.type
_entity_poly.pdbx_seq_one_letter_code
_entity_poly.pdbx_strand_id
1 'polypeptide(L)'
;MAVDGDETVGGGDSQQPVTTAATATTEMAIARLSRFPNMDHISDNYGDLKLEFSSSVLSSLEKYLPPEMLTANREAKAKFMSDILRKYISREECSKAKWRNNYRQRIISKYQPLYRGWCNFDPELFLLPAFRNAISENTEESFRRIISEPFPGVLVFQMFQPDFFQKLILEVENVRKWAHETNFPIRRPNKTSKHGVVLDDYFGLDIMSKKLMEDFIFPICKGKEIFYLNALERLFLCGAMFDSHHGFIIENGEDRDAPLGYHVDDSEITLNVCVRKQFEGGEISFVGTRCQKHKQTNIKPEEVFRYFHTQGQAILHRGRHRHGARATAPSCYRANMILFCRNSLFREMETYEKEFPEWCDECAHEKKEKESQSLAAKRKVTKKERHDFAQVSFEHGYEPVGVLIAGDD
;
A
#
# COMPACT_ATOMS: atom_id res chain seq x y z
N MET A 1 6.65 -7.97 -84.10
CA MET A 1 6.34 -6.55 -83.91
C MET A 1 6.19 -6.31 -82.41
N ALA A 2 7.05 -5.49 -81.94
CA ALA A 2 7.19 -5.08 -80.57
C ALA A 2 6.02 -4.20 -80.14
N VAL A 3 5.69 -4.21 -78.88
CA VAL A 3 5.33 -3.00 -78.06
C VAL A 3 5.64 -3.23 -76.63
N ASP A 4 6.37 -2.32 -76.02
CA ASP A 4 6.80 -2.15 -74.69
C ASP A 4 5.57 -1.95 -73.74
N GLY A 5 5.68 -2.38 -72.50
CA GLY A 5 4.76 -2.12 -71.42
C GLY A 5 5.48 -1.93 -70.10
N ASP A 6 5.45 -0.72 -69.66
CA ASP A 6 6.05 -0.03 -68.54
C ASP A 6 5.81 -0.71 -67.16
N GLU A 7 6.85 -0.95 -66.39
CA GLU A 7 6.85 -1.38 -65.00
C GLU A 7 6.69 -0.16 -64.09
N THR A 8 5.52 0.03 -63.48
CA THR A 8 5.37 0.95 -62.34
C THR A 8 5.61 0.23 -61.03
N VAL A 9 6.73 0.56 -60.39
CA VAL A 9 7.09 0.17 -59.04
C VAL A 9 6.14 0.89 -58.07
N GLY A 10 5.23 0.16 -57.49
CA GLY A 10 4.40 0.64 -56.36
C GLY A 10 5.16 0.56 -55.04
N GLY A 11 5.63 1.71 -54.56
CA GLY A 11 6.18 1.84 -53.21
C GLY A 11 5.12 1.54 -52.17
N GLY A 12 5.26 0.43 -51.45
CA GLY A 12 4.48 0.12 -50.26
C GLY A 12 4.88 1.03 -49.12
N ASP A 13 4.06 2.02 -48.88
CA ASP A 13 4.15 2.88 -47.71
C ASP A 13 3.73 2.06 -46.47
N SER A 14 4.73 1.59 -45.72
CA SER A 14 4.48 0.95 -44.42
C SER A 14 4.07 2.03 -43.39
N GLN A 15 2.79 2.34 -43.38
CA GLN A 15 2.21 3.13 -42.30
C GLN A 15 2.39 2.37 -41.00
N GLN A 16 3.35 2.78 -40.19
CA GLN A 16 3.36 2.44 -38.75
C GLN A 16 2.05 2.97 -38.13
N PRO A 17 1.34 2.16 -37.32
CA PRO A 17 0.13 2.64 -36.67
C PRO A 17 0.50 3.80 -35.76
N VAL A 18 -0.05 4.98 -36.05
CA VAL A 18 0.03 6.15 -35.18
C VAL A 18 -0.74 5.79 -33.91
N THR A 19 0.00 5.43 -32.87
CA THR A 19 -0.55 5.23 -31.51
C THR A 19 -1.06 6.58 -31.02
N THR A 20 -2.36 6.76 -30.97
CA THR A 20 -2.96 7.97 -30.42
C THR A 20 -2.62 8.03 -28.94
N ALA A 21 -2.51 9.25 -28.36
CA ALA A 21 -2.25 9.45 -26.93
C ALA A 21 -3.25 8.67 -26.03
N ALA A 22 -4.48 8.48 -26.49
CA ALA A 22 -5.51 7.69 -25.87
C ALA A 22 -5.15 6.20 -25.75
N THR A 23 -4.57 5.61 -26.76
CA THR A 23 -4.12 4.21 -26.76
C THR A 23 -2.95 4.01 -25.79
N ALA A 24 -1.99 4.94 -25.77
CA ALA A 24 -0.87 4.91 -24.86
C ALA A 24 -1.30 5.01 -23.38
N THR A 25 -2.29 5.87 -23.07
CA THR A 25 -2.83 5.99 -21.69
C THR A 25 -3.51 4.70 -21.23
N THR A 26 -4.24 4.05 -22.14
CA THR A 26 -4.92 2.78 -21.83
C THR A 26 -3.94 1.62 -21.72
N GLU A 27 -2.91 1.59 -22.54
CA GLU A 27 -1.82 0.59 -22.46
C GLU A 27 -1.07 0.71 -21.12
N MET A 28 -0.79 1.93 -20.65
CA MET A 28 -0.24 2.17 -19.32
C MET A 28 -1.17 1.65 -18.21
N ALA A 29 -2.47 1.88 -18.32
CA ALA A 29 -3.45 1.39 -17.34
C ALA A 29 -3.48 -0.15 -17.29
N ILE A 30 -3.34 -0.81 -18.42
CA ILE A 30 -3.28 -2.28 -18.51
C ILE A 30 -1.97 -2.82 -17.93
N ALA A 31 -0.84 -2.19 -18.24
CA ALA A 31 0.44 -2.54 -17.64
C ALA A 31 0.37 -2.41 -16.11
N ARG A 32 -0.36 -1.44 -15.59
CA ARG A 32 -0.66 -1.26 -14.16
C ARG A 32 -1.46 -2.42 -13.60
N LEU A 33 -2.53 -2.80 -14.24
CA LEU A 33 -3.34 -3.94 -13.83
C LEU A 33 -2.57 -5.27 -13.86
N SER A 34 -1.64 -5.42 -14.81
CA SER A 34 -0.80 -6.62 -14.91
C SER A 34 0.27 -6.68 -13.82
N ARG A 35 0.91 -5.55 -13.50
CA ARG A 35 1.96 -5.48 -12.47
C ARG A 35 1.44 -5.49 -11.05
N PHE A 36 0.37 -4.75 -10.82
CA PHE A 36 -0.26 -4.54 -9.52
C PHE A 36 -1.75 -4.70 -9.68
N PRO A 37 -2.22 -5.93 -9.96
CA PRO A 37 -3.63 -6.14 -10.19
C PRO A 37 -4.40 -5.67 -8.95
N ASN A 38 -5.18 -4.60 -9.12
CA ASN A 38 -6.13 -4.13 -8.12
C ASN A 38 -7.27 -5.14 -7.96
N MET A 39 -6.92 -6.41 -7.94
CA MET A 39 -7.86 -7.51 -7.99
C MET A 39 -8.62 -7.67 -6.69
N ASP A 40 -8.09 -7.09 -5.60
CA ASP A 40 -8.77 -7.01 -4.31
C ASP A 40 -9.59 -5.71 -4.18
N HIS A 41 -9.50 -4.83 -5.15
CA HIS A 41 -10.26 -3.58 -5.20
C HIS A 41 -11.72 -3.79 -5.59
N ILE A 42 -12.61 -2.94 -5.08
CA ILE A 42 -14.02 -3.29 -5.04
C ILE A 42 -14.98 -2.17 -5.41
N SER A 43 -14.54 -1.12 -5.99
CA SER A 43 -15.47 -0.15 -6.56
C SER A 43 -16.07 -0.70 -7.86
N ASP A 44 -17.36 -0.86 -7.90
CA ASP A 44 -18.03 -1.61 -8.95
C ASP A 44 -19.20 -0.86 -9.60
N ASN A 45 -18.88 -0.06 -10.63
CA ASN A 45 -19.87 0.62 -11.45
C ASN A 45 -20.45 -0.26 -12.56
N TYR A 46 -19.95 -1.50 -12.70
CA TYR A 46 -20.29 -2.41 -13.80
C TYR A 46 -20.87 -3.76 -13.35
N GLY A 47 -21.27 -3.88 -12.07
CA GLY A 47 -21.68 -5.16 -11.45
C GLY A 47 -22.89 -5.85 -12.06
N ASP A 48 -23.77 -5.10 -12.67
CA ASP A 48 -24.96 -5.60 -13.35
C ASP A 48 -24.75 -5.94 -14.83
N LEU A 49 -23.57 -5.63 -15.39
CA LEU A 49 -23.22 -5.99 -16.76
C LEU A 49 -22.63 -7.40 -16.83
N LYS A 50 -22.99 -8.15 -17.85
CA LYS A 50 -22.33 -9.43 -18.18
C LYS A 50 -20.99 -9.17 -18.82
N LEU A 51 -19.97 -8.95 -17.99
CA LEU A 51 -18.63 -8.63 -18.41
C LEU A 51 -17.74 -9.87 -18.44
N GLU A 52 -16.83 -9.92 -19.41
CA GLU A 52 -15.81 -10.97 -19.47
C GLU A 52 -14.74 -10.79 -18.39
N PHE A 53 -14.52 -9.55 -17.98
CA PHE A 53 -13.63 -9.15 -16.89
C PHE A 53 -14.43 -8.81 -15.64
N SER A 54 -13.77 -8.80 -14.48
CA SER A 54 -14.43 -8.36 -13.26
C SER A 54 -14.78 -6.87 -13.37
N SER A 55 -15.91 -6.51 -12.81
CA SER A 55 -16.41 -5.14 -12.80
C SER A 55 -15.43 -4.18 -12.12
N SER A 56 -14.72 -4.65 -11.08
CA SER A 56 -13.69 -3.87 -10.41
C SER A 56 -12.50 -3.53 -11.33
N VAL A 57 -12.09 -4.45 -12.20
CA VAL A 57 -11.05 -4.16 -13.21
C VAL A 57 -11.51 -3.08 -14.16
N LEU A 58 -12.76 -3.16 -14.66
CA LEU A 58 -13.30 -2.16 -15.56
C LEU A 58 -13.47 -0.80 -14.88
N SER A 59 -13.98 -0.76 -13.65
CA SER A 59 -14.09 0.49 -12.87
C SER A 59 -12.73 1.15 -12.62
N SER A 60 -11.69 0.36 -12.37
CA SER A 60 -10.33 0.86 -12.21
C SER A 60 -9.75 1.47 -13.49
N LEU A 61 -10.18 0.98 -14.66
CA LEU A 61 -9.76 1.50 -15.96
C LEU A 61 -10.51 2.75 -16.40
N GLU A 62 -11.73 2.98 -15.91
CA GLU A 62 -12.59 4.06 -16.38
C GLU A 62 -11.91 5.43 -16.32
N LYS A 63 -11.12 5.69 -15.28
CA LYS A 63 -10.38 6.94 -15.10
C LYS A 63 -9.28 7.19 -16.14
N TYR A 64 -8.89 6.16 -16.89
CA TYR A 64 -7.88 6.24 -17.95
C TYR A 64 -8.46 6.23 -19.35
N LEU A 65 -9.79 6.30 -19.46
CA LEU A 65 -10.46 6.39 -20.77
C LEU A 65 -10.07 7.66 -21.50
N PRO A 66 -9.97 7.61 -22.84
CA PRO A 66 -9.76 8.80 -23.64
C PRO A 66 -10.94 9.77 -23.49
N PRO A 67 -10.71 11.09 -23.67
CA PRO A 67 -11.72 12.12 -23.46
C PRO A 67 -13.04 11.84 -24.19
N GLU A 68 -12.97 11.29 -25.41
CA GLU A 68 -14.12 10.93 -26.23
C GLU A 68 -15.01 9.86 -25.58
N MET A 69 -14.39 8.99 -24.77
CA MET A 69 -15.08 7.90 -24.09
C MET A 69 -15.65 8.32 -22.73
N LEU A 70 -15.22 9.43 -22.15
CA LEU A 70 -15.72 9.87 -20.84
C LEU A 70 -17.22 10.21 -20.87
N THR A 71 -17.73 10.69 -21.99
CA THR A 71 -19.14 11.02 -22.20
C THR A 71 -19.96 9.85 -22.76
N ALA A 72 -19.31 8.73 -23.14
CA ALA A 72 -19.98 7.56 -23.66
C ALA A 72 -20.82 6.87 -22.58
N ASN A 73 -21.85 6.13 -23.01
CA ASN A 73 -22.63 5.33 -22.07
C ASN A 73 -21.80 4.18 -21.46
N ARG A 74 -22.29 3.65 -20.37
CA ARG A 74 -21.61 2.62 -19.57
C ARG A 74 -21.28 1.34 -20.37
N GLU A 75 -22.18 0.93 -21.27
CA GLU A 75 -21.97 -0.25 -22.11
C GLU A 75 -20.87 -0.04 -23.15
N ALA A 76 -20.83 1.15 -23.77
CA ALA A 76 -19.78 1.52 -24.73
C ALA A 76 -18.42 1.60 -24.06
N LYS A 77 -18.34 2.20 -22.85
CA LYS A 77 -17.12 2.20 -22.04
C LYS A 77 -16.66 0.79 -21.71
N ALA A 78 -17.56 -0.05 -21.20
CA ALA A 78 -17.24 -1.44 -20.85
C ALA A 78 -16.75 -2.24 -22.06
N LYS A 79 -17.39 -2.08 -23.21
CA LYS A 79 -16.96 -2.73 -24.46
C LYS A 79 -15.56 -2.27 -24.86
N PHE A 80 -15.31 -0.97 -24.90
CA PHE A 80 -14.00 -0.40 -25.25
C PHE A 80 -12.89 -0.93 -24.34
N MET A 81 -13.11 -0.88 -23.02
CA MET A 81 -12.16 -1.39 -22.02
C MET A 81 -11.95 -2.91 -22.20
N SER A 82 -12.99 -3.68 -22.42
CA SER A 82 -12.90 -5.14 -22.64
C SER A 82 -12.12 -5.49 -23.91
N ASP A 83 -12.30 -4.75 -24.99
CA ASP A 83 -11.58 -4.98 -26.25
C ASP A 83 -10.07 -4.75 -26.11
N ILE A 84 -9.69 -3.73 -25.32
CA ILE A 84 -8.29 -3.47 -24.99
C ILE A 84 -7.75 -4.55 -24.04
N LEU A 85 -8.47 -4.90 -22.98
CA LEU A 85 -8.05 -5.92 -22.03
C LEU A 85 -7.80 -7.27 -22.70
N ARG A 86 -8.65 -7.67 -23.65
CA ARG A 86 -8.46 -8.89 -24.44
C ARG A 86 -7.16 -8.90 -25.24
N LYS A 87 -6.70 -7.73 -25.67
CA LYS A 87 -5.48 -7.59 -26.47
C LYS A 87 -4.21 -7.70 -25.63
N TYR A 88 -4.22 -7.19 -24.39
CA TYR A 88 -3.01 -7.01 -23.60
C TYR A 88 -2.93 -7.88 -22.34
N ILE A 89 -4.06 -8.35 -21.80
CA ILE A 89 -4.07 -9.22 -20.61
C ILE A 89 -3.98 -10.69 -21.02
N SER A 90 -3.19 -11.44 -20.30
CA SER A 90 -3.04 -12.88 -20.54
C SER A 90 -4.35 -13.65 -20.31
N ARG A 91 -4.50 -14.81 -20.96
CA ARG A 91 -5.66 -15.69 -20.73
C ARG A 91 -5.81 -16.12 -19.28
N GLU A 92 -4.69 -16.26 -18.57
CA GLU A 92 -4.70 -16.64 -17.16
C GLU A 92 -5.28 -15.53 -16.28
N GLU A 93 -4.90 -14.28 -16.53
CA GLU A 93 -5.44 -13.11 -15.81
C GLU A 93 -6.93 -12.90 -16.12
N CYS A 94 -7.34 -13.06 -17.36
CA CYS A 94 -8.77 -13.07 -17.74
C CYS A 94 -9.55 -14.12 -16.95
N SER A 95 -9.00 -15.33 -16.86
CA SER A 95 -9.66 -16.44 -16.14
C SER A 95 -9.76 -16.17 -14.65
N LYS A 96 -8.72 -15.57 -14.06
CA LYS A 96 -8.72 -15.15 -12.65
C LYS A 96 -9.76 -14.05 -12.39
N ALA A 97 -9.84 -13.04 -13.25
CA ALA A 97 -10.82 -11.96 -13.15
C ALA A 97 -12.26 -12.51 -13.24
N LYS A 98 -12.52 -13.37 -14.22
CA LYS A 98 -13.83 -14.03 -14.40
C LYS A 98 -14.20 -14.90 -13.19
N TRP A 99 -13.26 -15.67 -12.68
CA TRP A 99 -13.48 -16.49 -11.49
C TRP A 99 -13.86 -15.63 -10.28
N ARG A 100 -13.17 -14.52 -10.05
CA ARG A 100 -13.47 -13.59 -8.95
C ARG A 100 -14.85 -12.97 -9.07
N ASN A 101 -15.20 -12.50 -10.26
CA ASN A 101 -16.54 -11.96 -10.48
C ASN A 101 -17.61 -13.00 -10.16
N ASN A 102 -17.49 -14.23 -10.67
CA ASN A 102 -18.41 -15.31 -10.37
C ASN A 102 -18.45 -15.66 -8.88
N TYR A 103 -17.30 -15.64 -8.21
CA TYR A 103 -17.19 -15.86 -6.78
C TYR A 103 -17.99 -14.80 -5.99
N ARG A 104 -17.79 -13.52 -6.28
CA ARG A 104 -18.53 -12.42 -5.63
C ARG A 104 -20.03 -12.48 -5.92
N GLN A 105 -20.43 -12.73 -7.17
CA GLN A 105 -21.85 -12.85 -7.52
C GLN A 105 -22.54 -13.98 -6.75
N ARG A 106 -21.84 -15.08 -6.50
CA ARG A 106 -22.36 -16.16 -5.67
C ARG A 106 -22.54 -15.75 -4.21
N ILE A 107 -21.64 -14.94 -3.66
CA ILE A 107 -21.80 -14.40 -2.30
C ILE A 107 -22.99 -13.44 -2.26
N ILE A 108 -23.03 -12.44 -3.12
CA ILE A 108 -24.09 -11.44 -3.19
C ILE A 108 -25.48 -12.09 -3.31
N SER A 109 -25.59 -13.18 -4.07
CA SER A 109 -26.88 -13.86 -4.29
C SER A 109 -27.30 -14.77 -3.15
N LYS A 110 -26.40 -15.21 -2.26
CA LYS A 110 -26.69 -16.27 -1.29
C LYS A 110 -26.40 -15.88 0.16
N TYR A 111 -25.49 -14.97 0.39
CA TYR A 111 -25.15 -14.50 1.72
C TYR A 111 -26.12 -13.42 2.20
N GLN A 112 -26.54 -13.51 3.45
CA GLN A 112 -27.38 -12.51 4.10
C GLN A 112 -26.62 -11.91 5.28
N PRO A 113 -26.26 -10.62 5.23
CA PRO A 113 -25.58 -9.95 6.34
C PRO A 113 -26.53 -9.82 7.53
N LEU A 114 -25.98 -9.95 8.73
CA LEU A 114 -26.73 -9.71 9.98
C LEU A 114 -27.12 -8.25 10.11
N TYR A 115 -26.25 -7.36 9.65
CA TYR A 115 -26.44 -5.93 9.77
C TYR A 115 -26.36 -5.24 8.41
N ARG A 116 -27.53 -4.86 7.87
CA ARG A 116 -27.61 -4.18 6.56
C ARG A 116 -26.99 -2.79 6.52
N GLY A 117 -26.76 -2.17 7.68
CA GLY A 117 -26.10 -0.86 7.79
C GLY A 117 -24.67 -0.80 7.24
N TRP A 118 -24.03 -1.94 6.99
CA TRP A 118 -22.74 -1.97 6.31
C TRP A 118 -22.78 -1.35 4.91
N CYS A 119 -23.90 -1.54 4.21
CA CYS A 119 -24.07 -1.03 2.84
C CYS A 119 -24.09 0.49 2.74
N ASN A 120 -24.42 1.17 3.83
CA ASN A 120 -24.55 2.63 3.89
C ASN A 120 -23.56 3.26 4.86
N PHE A 121 -22.51 2.57 5.23
CA PHE A 121 -21.54 2.98 6.24
C PHE A 121 -21.77 4.43 6.74
N ASP A 122 -22.55 4.56 7.81
CA ASP A 122 -22.87 5.84 8.42
C ASP A 122 -21.78 6.21 9.45
N PRO A 123 -20.99 7.26 9.19
CA PRO A 123 -19.94 7.67 10.11
C PRO A 123 -20.46 8.04 11.50
N GLU A 124 -21.70 8.51 11.62
CA GLU A 124 -22.27 8.89 12.93
C GLU A 124 -22.52 7.68 13.83
N LEU A 125 -22.85 6.55 13.22
CA LEU A 125 -23.12 5.31 13.96
C LEU A 125 -21.84 4.52 14.29
N PHE A 126 -20.80 4.67 13.49
CA PHE A 126 -19.61 3.82 13.61
C PHE A 126 -18.38 4.51 14.14
N LEU A 127 -18.23 5.82 13.91
CA LEU A 127 -17.02 6.55 14.26
C LEU A 127 -17.23 7.42 15.49
N LEU A 128 -16.18 7.55 16.30
CA LEU A 128 -16.18 8.44 17.46
C LEU A 128 -16.37 9.89 17.03
N PRO A 129 -17.17 10.70 17.78
CA PRO A 129 -17.36 12.11 17.47
C PRO A 129 -16.06 12.90 17.39
N ALA A 130 -15.11 12.65 18.32
CA ALA A 130 -13.81 13.33 18.31
C ALA A 130 -13.02 13.04 17.04
N PHE A 131 -13.07 11.81 16.53
CA PHE A 131 -12.40 11.42 15.27
C PHE A 131 -13.07 12.11 14.07
N ARG A 132 -14.41 12.08 13.98
CA ARG A 132 -15.15 12.74 12.90
C ARG A 132 -14.89 14.25 12.86
N ASN A 133 -14.89 14.89 14.03
CA ASN A 133 -14.61 16.32 14.13
C ASN A 133 -13.21 16.65 13.64
N ALA A 134 -12.19 15.87 14.03
CA ALA A 134 -10.82 16.10 13.56
C ALA A 134 -10.68 15.93 12.06
N ILE A 135 -11.36 14.95 11.45
CA ILE A 135 -11.40 14.76 9.99
C ILE A 135 -12.11 15.96 9.31
N SER A 136 -13.21 16.42 9.87
CA SER A 136 -13.96 17.57 9.34
C SER A 136 -13.18 18.88 9.42
N GLU A 137 -12.50 19.14 10.53
CA GLU A 137 -11.61 20.29 10.69
C GLU A 137 -10.40 20.21 9.74
N ASN A 138 -9.88 19.00 9.49
CA ASN A 138 -8.79 18.68 8.58
C ASN A 138 -7.57 19.61 8.75
N THR A 139 -7.17 19.84 9.98
CA THR A 139 -6.01 20.66 10.36
C THR A 139 -4.98 19.80 11.10
N GLU A 140 -3.73 20.21 11.08
CA GLU A 140 -2.67 19.57 11.85
C GLU A 140 -3.02 19.53 13.35
N GLU A 141 -3.51 20.65 13.88
CA GLU A 141 -3.89 20.75 15.29
C GLU A 141 -5.01 19.79 15.67
N SER A 142 -6.04 19.66 14.81
CA SER A 142 -7.14 18.73 15.06
C SER A 142 -6.67 17.27 15.11
N PHE A 143 -5.76 16.91 14.21
CA PHE A 143 -5.18 15.57 14.21
C PHE A 143 -4.27 15.33 15.42
N ARG A 144 -3.41 16.28 15.80
CA ARG A 144 -2.53 16.17 16.99
C ARG A 144 -3.30 15.99 18.29
N ARG A 145 -4.55 16.44 18.36
CA ARG A 145 -5.41 16.22 19.55
C ARG A 145 -5.85 14.76 19.72
N ILE A 146 -5.92 13.99 18.64
CA ILE A 146 -6.48 12.62 18.67
C ILE A 146 -5.45 11.54 18.30
N ILE A 147 -4.36 11.90 17.66
CA ILE A 147 -3.33 10.97 17.19
C ILE A 147 -2.05 11.15 18.00
N SER A 148 -1.50 10.05 18.50
CA SER A 148 -0.16 9.98 19.07
C SER A 148 0.79 9.24 18.14
N GLU A 149 2.07 9.59 18.19
CA GLU A 149 3.15 8.92 17.44
C GLU A 149 4.18 8.35 18.43
N PRO A 150 3.93 7.17 19.02
CA PRO A 150 4.82 6.57 20.01
C PRO A 150 6.15 6.09 19.43
N PHE A 151 6.24 5.94 18.13
CA PHE A 151 7.45 5.58 17.39
C PHE A 151 7.38 6.23 16.00
N PRO A 152 8.51 6.69 15.42
CA PRO A 152 8.50 7.37 14.13
C PRO A 152 7.75 6.60 13.05
N GLY A 153 6.71 7.21 12.48
CA GLY A 153 5.87 6.63 11.45
C GLY A 153 4.85 5.58 11.94
N VAL A 154 4.66 5.45 13.25
CA VAL A 154 3.61 4.62 13.88
C VAL A 154 2.60 5.53 14.57
N LEU A 155 1.48 5.76 13.94
CA LEU A 155 0.40 6.62 14.45
C LEU A 155 -0.64 5.78 15.17
N VAL A 156 -1.04 6.22 16.36
CA VAL A 156 -2.02 5.52 17.20
C VAL A 156 -3.16 6.45 17.56
N PHE A 157 -4.37 5.98 17.35
CA PHE A 157 -5.60 6.74 17.68
C PHE A 157 -6.80 5.81 17.89
N GLN A 158 -7.91 6.38 18.36
CA GLN A 158 -9.20 5.68 18.39
C GLN A 158 -10.13 6.30 17.36
N MET A 159 -10.83 5.46 16.59
CA MET A 159 -11.71 5.92 15.53
C MET A 159 -13.13 5.36 15.59
N PHE A 160 -13.29 4.16 16.13
CA PHE A 160 -14.58 3.47 16.13
C PHE A 160 -15.29 3.50 17.47
N GLN A 161 -16.61 3.55 17.43
CA GLN A 161 -17.45 3.36 18.59
C GLN A 161 -17.39 1.90 19.08
N PRO A 162 -17.58 1.61 20.38
CA PRO A 162 -17.53 0.25 20.93
C PRO A 162 -18.47 -0.74 20.24
N ASP A 163 -19.66 -0.31 19.87
CA ASP A 163 -20.67 -1.13 19.18
C ASP A 163 -20.22 -1.63 17.81
N PHE A 164 -19.35 -0.88 17.14
CA PHE A 164 -18.79 -1.28 15.86
C PHE A 164 -18.09 -2.64 15.96
N PHE A 165 -17.28 -2.83 16.99
CA PHE A 165 -16.49 -4.06 17.14
C PHE A 165 -17.37 -5.26 17.41
N GLN A 166 -18.42 -5.10 18.20
CA GLN A 166 -19.38 -6.18 18.46
C GLN A 166 -20.12 -6.58 17.17
N LYS A 167 -20.60 -5.61 16.40
CA LYS A 167 -21.27 -5.85 15.13
C LYS A 167 -20.33 -6.53 14.11
N LEU A 168 -19.09 -6.08 14.03
CA LEU A 168 -18.10 -6.65 13.11
C LEU A 168 -17.75 -8.09 13.46
N ILE A 169 -17.55 -8.41 14.74
CA ILE A 169 -17.26 -9.77 15.20
C ILE A 169 -18.42 -10.70 14.85
N LEU A 170 -19.65 -10.31 15.16
CA LEU A 170 -20.85 -11.08 14.85
C LEU A 170 -21.00 -11.31 13.35
N GLU A 171 -20.70 -10.31 12.52
CA GLU A 171 -20.75 -10.42 11.09
C GLU A 171 -19.70 -11.43 10.57
N VAL A 172 -18.49 -11.39 11.09
CA VAL A 172 -17.41 -12.35 10.74
C VAL A 172 -17.80 -13.77 11.12
N GLU A 173 -18.40 -13.96 12.29
CA GLU A 173 -18.91 -15.27 12.72
C GLU A 173 -20.05 -15.76 11.81
N ASN A 174 -20.95 -14.86 11.42
CA ASN A 174 -22.02 -15.17 10.47
C ASN A 174 -21.49 -15.62 9.12
N VAL A 175 -20.47 -14.92 8.59
CA VAL A 175 -19.79 -15.32 7.35
C VAL A 175 -19.24 -16.74 7.45
N ARG A 176 -18.56 -17.05 8.53
CA ARG A 176 -17.98 -18.41 8.74
C ARG A 176 -19.03 -19.48 8.87
N LYS A 177 -20.09 -19.20 9.63
CA LYS A 177 -21.22 -20.10 9.79
C LYS A 177 -21.87 -20.39 8.44
N TRP A 178 -22.21 -19.35 7.69
CA TRP A 178 -22.76 -19.48 6.35
C TRP A 178 -21.85 -20.28 5.41
N ALA A 179 -20.55 -19.99 5.41
CA ALA A 179 -19.58 -20.69 4.57
C ALA A 179 -19.51 -22.18 4.93
N HIS A 180 -19.54 -22.53 6.20
CA HIS A 180 -19.56 -23.91 6.68
C HIS A 180 -20.87 -24.63 6.28
N GLU A 181 -22.04 -24.04 6.56
CA GLU A 181 -23.35 -24.62 6.29
C GLU A 181 -23.61 -24.83 4.79
N THR A 182 -23.07 -23.93 3.94
CA THR A 182 -23.24 -24.03 2.48
C THR A 182 -22.08 -24.72 1.78
N ASN A 183 -21.08 -25.17 2.53
CA ASN A 183 -19.82 -25.69 2.00
C ASN A 183 -19.19 -24.74 0.96
N PHE A 184 -19.26 -23.43 1.25
CA PHE A 184 -18.75 -22.41 0.35
C PHE A 184 -17.28 -22.11 0.64
N PRO A 185 -16.37 -22.23 -0.35
CA PRO A 185 -14.95 -21.96 -0.15
C PRO A 185 -14.70 -20.46 -0.06
N ILE A 186 -14.56 -19.92 1.14
CA ILE A 186 -14.19 -18.51 1.33
C ILE A 186 -12.72 -18.27 1.03
N ARG A 187 -12.40 -17.11 0.47
CA ARG A 187 -11.02 -16.68 0.27
C ARG A 187 -10.36 -16.39 1.61
N ARG A 188 -9.07 -16.66 1.68
CA ARG A 188 -8.23 -16.31 2.82
C ARG A 188 -7.47 -15.03 2.53
N PRO A 189 -7.20 -14.18 3.55
CA PRO A 189 -6.42 -12.96 3.39
C PRO A 189 -5.03 -13.19 2.79
N ASN A 190 -4.40 -14.28 3.22
CA ASN A 190 -3.07 -14.70 2.79
C ASN A 190 -2.94 -16.24 2.86
N LYS A 191 -1.79 -16.78 2.46
CA LYS A 191 -1.55 -18.23 2.44
C LYS A 191 -1.45 -18.88 3.83
N THR A 192 -1.10 -18.11 4.84
CA THR A 192 -0.86 -18.58 6.21
C THR A 192 -2.09 -18.50 7.11
N SER A 193 -3.01 -17.56 6.82
CA SER A 193 -4.21 -17.32 7.64
C SER A 193 -5.31 -18.32 7.32
N LYS A 194 -5.54 -19.28 8.21
CA LYS A 194 -6.63 -20.26 8.12
C LYS A 194 -7.96 -19.70 8.65
N HIS A 195 -7.89 -18.84 9.67
CA HIS A 195 -9.03 -18.25 10.38
C HIS A 195 -9.35 -16.81 9.94
N GLY A 196 -8.62 -16.27 8.98
CA GLY A 196 -8.86 -14.95 8.44
C GLY A 196 -10.08 -14.89 7.50
N VAL A 197 -10.69 -13.70 7.43
CA VAL A 197 -11.83 -13.39 6.55
C VAL A 197 -11.51 -12.14 5.74
N VAL A 198 -11.70 -12.20 4.43
CA VAL A 198 -11.57 -11.04 3.53
C VAL A 198 -12.86 -10.25 3.58
N LEU A 199 -12.84 -9.05 4.17
CA LEU A 199 -14.03 -8.20 4.33
C LEU A 199 -14.58 -7.75 2.98
N ASP A 200 -13.70 -7.44 2.06
CA ASP A 200 -14.06 -6.92 0.73
C ASP A 200 -14.88 -7.91 -0.13
N ASP A 201 -14.98 -9.16 0.26
CA ASP A 201 -15.79 -10.15 -0.48
C ASP A 201 -17.25 -10.18 -0.04
N TYR A 202 -17.59 -9.57 1.11
CA TYR A 202 -18.91 -9.68 1.73
C TYR A 202 -19.71 -8.40 1.62
N PHE A 203 -21.01 -8.58 1.45
CA PHE A 203 -21.98 -7.54 1.18
C PHE A 203 -21.90 -6.37 2.19
N GLY A 204 -21.58 -5.19 1.68
CA GLY A 204 -21.52 -3.94 2.43
C GLY A 204 -20.21 -3.68 3.16
N LEU A 205 -19.42 -4.68 3.50
CA LEU A 205 -18.12 -4.49 4.15
C LEU A 205 -17.06 -3.93 3.21
N ASP A 206 -17.20 -4.21 1.91
CA ASP A 206 -16.42 -3.60 0.84
C ASP A 206 -16.63 -2.08 0.76
N ILE A 207 -17.89 -1.64 0.87
CA ILE A 207 -18.25 -0.20 0.89
C ILE A 207 -17.62 0.48 2.11
N MET A 208 -17.68 -0.17 3.27
CA MET A 208 -17.02 0.31 4.49
C MET A 208 -15.52 0.46 4.28
N SER A 209 -14.83 -0.57 3.77
CA SER A 209 -13.38 -0.54 3.53
C SER A 209 -13.00 0.60 2.60
N LYS A 210 -13.75 0.80 1.51
CA LYS A 210 -13.55 1.88 0.57
C LYS A 210 -13.70 3.26 1.23
N LYS A 211 -14.80 3.48 1.94
CA LYS A 211 -15.05 4.75 2.63
C LYS A 211 -14.01 5.04 3.71
N LEU A 212 -13.59 4.02 4.47
CA LEU A 212 -12.50 4.18 5.43
C LEU A 212 -11.22 4.67 4.75
N MET A 213 -10.86 4.11 3.61
CA MET A 213 -9.68 4.54 2.87
C MET A 213 -9.81 5.97 2.34
N GLU A 214 -10.91 6.27 1.64
CA GLU A 214 -11.08 7.52 0.90
C GLU A 214 -11.40 8.72 1.81
N ASP A 215 -12.37 8.54 2.73
CA ASP A 215 -12.93 9.65 3.50
C ASP A 215 -12.20 9.90 4.82
N PHE A 216 -11.47 8.90 5.36
CA PHE A 216 -10.90 8.98 6.69
C PHE A 216 -9.37 8.79 6.72
N ILE A 217 -8.84 7.77 6.05
CA ILE A 217 -7.39 7.51 6.08
C ILE A 217 -6.64 8.48 5.16
N PHE A 218 -7.17 8.72 3.97
CA PHE A 218 -6.54 9.65 3.02
C PHE A 218 -6.34 11.06 3.56
N PRO A 219 -7.32 11.72 4.23
CA PRO A 219 -7.13 13.03 4.85
C PRO A 219 -5.99 13.06 5.87
N ILE A 220 -5.88 12.03 6.74
CA ILE A 220 -4.79 11.92 7.72
C ILE A 220 -3.43 11.86 6.99
N CYS A 221 -3.35 11.11 5.91
CA CYS A 221 -2.11 10.95 5.15
C CYS A 221 -1.73 12.19 4.32
N LYS A 222 -2.69 13.04 3.95
CA LYS A 222 -2.48 14.24 3.15
C LYS A 222 -1.95 15.44 3.96
N GLY A 223 -2.08 15.44 5.26
CA GLY A 223 -1.61 16.50 6.14
C GLY A 223 -0.08 16.70 6.03
N LYS A 224 0.35 17.88 5.57
CA LYS A 224 1.71 18.16 5.06
C LYS A 224 2.86 17.98 6.05
N GLU A 225 2.63 18.03 7.35
CA GLU A 225 3.70 18.04 8.35
C GLU A 225 3.39 17.19 9.58
N ILE A 226 2.26 16.46 9.56
CA ILE A 226 1.68 15.96 10.77
C ILE A 226 2.49 14.85 11.42
N PHE A 227 3.31 14.15 10.73
CA PHE A 227 4.07 13.03 11.28
C PHE A 227 5.18 12.67 10.29
N TYR A 228 6.18 11.93 10.71
CA TYR A 228 7.27 11.40 9.87
C TYR A 228 6.81 10.57 8.65
N LEU A 229 5.58 10.79 8.18
CA LEU A 229 5.04 10.27 6.93
C LEU A 229 5.59 11.02 5.69
N ASN A 230 6.60 11.90 5.85
CA ASN A 230 7.16 12.80 4.83
C ASN A 230 7.49 12.15 3.48
N ALA A 231 7.71 10.84 3.42
CA ALA A 231 7.89 10.18 2.12
C ALA A 231 6.55 9.95 1.37
N LEU A 232 5.40 10.07 2.06
CA LEU A 232 4.09 10.10 1.41
C LEU A 232 3.81 11.47 0.75
N GLU A 233 4.53 12.51 1.15
CA GLU A 233 4.43 13.83 0.51
C GLU A 233 4.68 13.72 -1.00
N ARG A 234 5.62 12.88 -1.43
CA ARG A 234 5.85 12.62 -2.86
C ARG A 234 4.72 11.86 -3.55
N LEU A 235 4.01 10.98 -2.83
CA LEU A 235 2.77 10.34 -3.30
C LEU A 235 1.70 11.37 -3.63
N PHE A 236 1.57 12.39 -2.79
CA PHE A 236 0.48 13.38 -2.89
C PHE A 236 0.87 14.63 -3.71
N LEU A 237 2.16 14.92 -3.88
CA LEU A 237 2.64 15.99 -4.80
C LEU A 237 2.20 15.73 -6.24
N CYS A 238 1.97 14.48 -6.62
CA CYS A 238 1.42 14.11 -7.93
C CYS A 238 -0.12 14.17 -8.00
N GLY A 239 -0.81 14.60 -6.92
CA GLY A 239 -2.28 14.61 -6.86
C GLY A 239 -2.90 13.19 -6.81
N ALA A 240 -2.09 12.17 -6.64
CA ALA A 240 -2.54 10.79 -6.65
C ALA A 240 -3.21 10.40 -5.34
N MET A 241 -4.41 9.84 -5.43
CA MET A 241 -5.16 9.27 -4.30
C MET A 241 -4.90 7.77 -4.17
N PHE A 242 -5.29 7.17 -3.04
CA PHE A 242 -5.41 5.72 -2.98
C PHE A 242 -6.50 5.27 -3.98
N ASP A 243 -6.20 4.26 -4.78
CA ASP A 243 -7.08 3.78 -5.83
C ASP A 243 -7.46 2.31 -5.66
N SER A 244 -6.91 1.66 -4.64
CA SER A 244 -7.18 0.26 -4.34
C SER A 244 -7.03 -0.02 -2.84
N HIS A 245 -7.83 -0.93 -2.34
CA HIS A 245 -7.77 -1.37 -0.95
C HIS A 245 -7.88 -2.89 -0.84
N HIS A 246 -7.50 -3.41 0.32
CA HIS A 246 -7.74 -4.78 0.71
C HIS A 246 -8.01 -4.85 2.22
N GLY A 247 -9.28 -5.08 2.56
CA GLY A 247 -9.77 -5.17 3.93
C GLY A 247 -9.93 -6.62 4.36
N PHE A 248 -9.40 -6.99 5.51
CA PHE A 248 -9.53 -8.34 6.05
C PHE A 248 -9.38 -8.39 7.55
N ILE A 249 -9.84 -9.49 8.16
CA ILE A 249 -9.60 -9.82 9.55
C ILE A 249 -8.63 -10.99 9.65
N ILE A 250 -7.69 -10.88 10.57
CA ILE A 250 -6.80 -11.96 10.98
C ILE A 250 -7.04 -12.30 12.45
N GLU A 251 -6.89 -13.58 12.78
CA GLU A 251 -6.98 -14.08 14.16
C GLU A 251 -5.75 -14.92 14.48
N ASN A 252 -5.04 -14.54 15.52
CA ASN A 252 -3.82 -15.21 15.96
C ASN A 252 -3.97 -15.69 17.40
N GLY A 253 -3.60 -16.93 17.68
CA GLY A 253 -3.68 -17.56 19.02
C GLY A 253 -3.41 -19.05 18.95
N GLU A 254 -3.50 -19.73 20.09
CA GLU A 254 -3.21 -21.16 20.21
C GLU A 254 -4.08 -22.01 19.28
N ASP A 255 -5.41 -21.75 19.28
CA ASP A 255 -6.40 -22.44 18.44
C ASP A 255 -6.70 -21.68 17.12
N ARG A 256 -5.82 -20.81 16.71
CA ARG A 256 -5.94 -19.93 15.54
C ARG A 256 -4.67 -19.99 14.69
N ASP A 257 -4.47 -18.95 13.89
CA ASP A 257 -3.26 -18.82 13.11
C ASP A 257 -2.05 -18.51 13.99
N ALA A 258 -0.89 -19.03 13.63
CA ALA A 258 0.36 -18.65 14.28
C ALA A 258 0.62 -17.15 14.10
N PRO A 259 1.27 -16.47 15.04
CA PRO A 259 1.63 -15.07 14.88
C PRO A 259 2.55 -14.88 13.67
N LEU A 260 2.29 -13.84 12.91
CA LEU A 260 3.08 -13.53 11.73
C LEU A 260 4.43 -12.95 12.14
N GLY A 261 5.51 -13.58 11.67
CA GLY A 261 6.88 -13.10 11.86
C GLY A 261 7.10 -11.72 11.23
N TYR A 262 8.28 -11.15 11.40
CA TYR A 262 8.61 -9.85 10.84
C TYR A 262 8.48 -9.82 9.32
N HIS A 263 7.67 -8.88 8.82
CA HIS A 263 7.34 -8.70 7.41
C HIS A 263 7.08 -7.23 7.09
N VAL A 264 6.91 -6.93 5.82
CA VAL A 264 6.37 -5.67 5.30
C VAL A 264 5.07 -5.97 4.59
N ASP A 265 4.14 -5.04 4.64
CA ASP A 265 2.84 -5.17 3.99
C ASP A 265 2.91 -4.80 2.50
N ASP A 266 2.03 -5.39 1.73
CA ASP A 266 1.82 -5.02 0.33
C ASP A 266 0.83 -3.85 0.22
N SER A 267 1.20 -2.73 0.84
CA SER A 267 0.43 -1.48 0.86
C SER A 267 1.36 -0.26 0.90
N GLU A 268 0.86 0.91 0.58
CA GLU A 268 1.53 2.17 0.86
C GLU A 268 1.27 2.58 2.30
N ILE A 269 0.01 2.41 2.74
CA ILE A 269 -0.41 2.63 4.12
C ILE A 269 -1.22 1.42 4.60
N THR A 270 -0.98 1.02 5.84
CA THR A 270 -1.75 0.01 6.55
C THR A 270 -2.44 0.64 7.74
N LEU A 271 -3.75 0.44 7.84
CA LEU A 271 -4.54 0.61 9.04
C LEU A 271 -4.69 -0.76 9.72
N ASN A 272 -4.31 -0.84 10.98
CA ASN A 272 -4.41 -2.04 11.80
C ASN A 272 -5.22 -1.73 13.07
N VAL A 273 -6.42 -2.27 13.18
CA VAL A 273 -7.33 -2.01 14.31
C VAL A 273 -7.50 -3.25 15.17
N CYS A 274 -7.26 -3.13 16.47
CA CYS A 274 -7.53 -4.19 17.41
C CYS A 274 -9.04 -4.33 17.61
N VAL A 275 -9.61 -5.45 17.18
CA VAL A 275 -11.07 -5.69 17.21
C VAL A 275 -11.51 -6.36 18.50
N ARG A 276 -10.67 -7.22 19.07
CA ARG A 276 -11.05 -8.03 20.23
C ARG A 276 -10.62 -7.42 21.55
N LYS A 277 -11.49 -7.55 22.54
CA LYS A 277 -11.26 -7.18 23.94
C LYS A 277 -10.62 -8.37 24.67
N GLN A 278 -9.62 -8.10 25.51
CA GLN A 278 -8.98 -9.07 26.40
C GLN A 278 -8.17 -10.19 25.68
N PHE A 279 -6.89 -9.94 25.57
CA PHE A 279 -5.86 -10.96 25.34
C PHE A 279 -4.59 -10.52 26.07
N GLU A 280 -3.80 -11.49 26.48
CA GLU A 280 -2.47 -11.27 27.06
C GLU A 280 -1.39 -11.60 26.03
N GLY A 281 -0.27 -10.89 26.03
CA GLY A 281 0.75 -11.02 25.01
C GLY A 281 0.34 -10.39 23.68
N GLY A 282 0.82 -10.92 22.57
CA GLY A 282 0.45 -10.47 21.23
C GLY A 282 0.89 -9.07 20.87
N GLU A 283 1.95 -8.55 21.48
CA GLU A 283 2.50 -7.22 21.16
C GLU A 283 2.89 -7.13 19.71
N ILE A 284 2.64 -5.99 19.10
CA ILE A 284 3.15 -5.66 17.77
C ILE A 284 4.55 -5.04 17.94
N SER A 285 5.51 -5.53 17.19
CA SER A 285 6.87 -5.01 17.18
C SER A 285 7.16 -4.34 15.85
N PHE A 286 7.71 -3.12 15.87
CA PHE A 286 8.13 -2.35 14.71
C PHE A 286 9.66 -2.20 14.73
N VAL A 287 10.28 -2.24 13.54
CA VAL A 287 11.74 -2.16 13.37
C VAL A 287 12.15 -1.18 12.27
N GLY A 288 11.33 -0.17 12.01
CA GLY A 288 11.59 0.87 11.03
C GLY A 288 11.24 0.48 9.59
N THR A 289 11.38 1.45 8.70
CA THR A 289 10.97 1.31 7.30
C THR A 289 12.06 0.59 6.49
N ARG A 290 11.65 -0.35 5.65
CA ARG A 290 12.56 -1.18 4.84
C ARG A 290 12.17 -1.17 3.37
N CYS A 291 13.14 -0.95 2.49
CA CYS A 291 12.99 -1.13 1.05
C CYS A 291 12.99 -2.62 0.68
N GLN A 292 12.78 -2.92 -0.60
CA GLN A 292 12.74 -4.30 -1.08
C GLN A 292 14.04 -5.08 -0.80
N LYS A 293 15.20 -4.42 -0.91
CA LYS A 293 16.52 -4.99 -0.63
C LYS A 293 16.67 -5.38 0.85
N HIS A 294 16.13 -4.56 1.76
CA HIS A 294 16.38 -4.68 3.20
C HIS A 294 15.22 -5.28 4.00
N LYS A 295 14.14 -5.71 3.34
CA LYS A 295 12.97 -6.28 4.04
C LYS A 295 13.26 -7.53 4.88
N GLN A 296 14.39 -8.20 4.66
CA GLN A 296 14.78 -9.43 5.35
C GLN A 296 16.13 -9.29 6.10
N THR A 297 16.65 -8.07 6.27
CA THR A 297 17.88 -7.86 7.05
C THR A 297 17.72 -8.31 8.49
N ASN A 298 18.83 -8.66 9.14
CA ASN A 298 18.83 -9.03 10.55
C ASN A 298 18.31 -7.85 11.39
N ILE A 299 17.52 -8.16 12.41
CA ILE A 299 16.94 -7.19 13.33
C ILE A 299 17.89 -7.01 14.50
N LYS A 300 18.24 -5.77 14.78
CA LYS A 300 19.02 -5.39 15.94
C LYS A 300 18.09 -5.18 17.15
N PRO A 301 18.39 -5.69 18.34
CA PRO A 301 17.51 -5.54 19.51
C PRO A 301 17.14 -4.12 19.85
N GLU A 302 18.08 -3.17 19.63
CA GLU A 302 17.91 -1.75 19.90
C GLU A 302 16.96 -1.01 18.97
N GLU A 303 16.67 -1.55 17.79
CA GLU A 303 15.71 -0.97 16.84
C GLU A 303 14.27 -1.45 17.05
N VAL A 304 14.05 -2.39 17.96
CA VAL A 304 12.73 -3.00 18.17
C VAL A 304 11.89 -2.13 19.10
N PHE A 305 10.87 -1.50 18.53
CA PHE A 305 9.80 -0.85 19.30
C PHE A 305 8.64 -1.83 19.49
N ARG A 306 8.18 -2.04 20.74
CA ARG A 306 7.06 -2.92 21.08
C ARG A 306 5.85 -2.10 21.52
N TYR A 307 4.70 -2.46 20.98
CA TYR A 307 3.44 -1.79 21.28
C TYR A 307 2.36 -2.78 21.72
N PHE A 308 1.76 -2.50 22.87
CA PHE A 308 0.62 -3.26 23.39
C PHE A 308 -0.67 -2.70 22.80
N HIS A 309 -1.21 -3.41 21.81
CA HIS A 309 -2.38 -3.01 21.06
C HIS A 309 -3.65 -3.41 21.79
N THR A 310 -4.45 -2.45 22.22
CA THR A 310 -5.70 -2.67 22.95
C THR A 310 -6.92 -2.49 22.05
N GLN A 311 -8.06 -3.09 22.44
CA GLN A 311 -9.29 -2.98 21.66
C GLN A 311 -9.65 -1.52 21.36
N GLY A 312 -10.05 -1.25 20.14
CA GLY A 312 -10.47 0.06 19.66
C GLY A 312 -9.33 0.93 19.17
N GLN A 313 -8.10 0.63 19.55
CA GLN A 313 -6.97 1.35 19.02
C GLN A 313 -6.75 0.99 17.55
N ALA A 314 -6.53 2.02 16.76
CA ALA A 314 -6.08 1.95 15.39
C ALA A 314 -4.61 2.33 15.34
N ILE A 315 -3.80 1.53 14.65
CA ILE A 315 -2.41 1.84 14.31
C ILE A 315 -2.37 2.10 12.81
N LEU A 316 -1.86 3.27 12.41
CA LEU A 316 -1.64 3.64 11.02
C LEU A 316 -0.13 3.74 10.77
N HIS A 317 0.36 3.03 9.78
CA HIS A 317 1.78 3.01 9.43
C HIS A 317 2.00 2.79 7.94
N ARG A 318 3.21 3.05 7.46
CA ARG A 318 3.57 2.67 6.08
C ARG A 318 3.59 1.16 5.95
N GLY A 319 3.14 0.63 4.81
CA GLY A 319 3.24 -0.80 4.54
C GLY A 319 4.67 -1.32 4.61
N ARG A 320 5.64 -0.48 4.23
CA ARG A 320 7.08 -0.79 4.31
C ARG A 320 7.68 -0.67 5.70
N HIS A 321 6.93 -0.26 6.70
CA HIS A 321 7.36 -0.32 8.09
C HIS A 321 7.34 -1.78 8.53
N ARG A 322 8.54 -2.36 8.65
CA ARG A 322 8.70 -3.78 8.98
C ARG A 322 8.21 -4.04 10.39
N HIS A 323 7.31 -4.97 10.53
CA HIS A 323 6.68 -5.28 11.80
C HIS A 323 6.35 -6.77 11.92
N GLY A 324 6.04 -7.19 13.13
CA GLY A 324 5.61 -8.55 13.45
C GLY A 324 4.78 -8.57 14.72
N ALA A 325 4.12 -9.69 14.98
CA ALA A 325 3.34 -9.89 16.19
C ALA A 325 3.91 -11.05 17.01
N ARG A 326 3.90 -10.90 18.34
CA ARG A 326 4.24 -11.99 19.26
C ARG A 326 3.03 -12.89 19.47
N ALA A 327 3.29 -14.10 19.97
CA ALA A 327 2.23 -15.01 20.38
C ALA A 327 1.41 -14.41 21.53
N THR A 328 0.11 -14.69 21.55
CA THR A 328 -0.74 -14.43 22.70
C THR A 328 -0.51 -15.50 23.76
N ALA A 329 -0.94 -15.23 24.99
CA ALA A 329 -0.98 -16.23 26.06
C ALA A 329 -1.88 -17.42 25.66
N PRO A 330 -1.63 -18.62 26.24
CA PRO A 330 -2.51 -19.78 26.04
C PRO A 330 -3.98 -19.45 26.32
N SER A 331 -4.88 -20.07 25.56
CA SER A 331 -6.34 -19.85 25.63
C SER A 331 -6.82 -18.45 25.24
N CYS A 332 -5.90 -17.58 24.80
CA CYS A 332 -6.21 -16.25 24.25
C CYS A 332 -6.00 -16.20 22.76
N TYR A 333 -6.76 -15.34 22.07
CA TYR A 333 -6.47 -14.98 20.71
C TYR A 333 -6.70 -13.49 20.47
N ARG A 334 -5.91 -12.94 19.56
CA ARG A 334 -6.01 -11.57 19.06
C ARG A 334 -6.74 -11.56 17.74
N ALA A 335 -7.65 -10.61 17.55
CA ALA A 335 -8.29 -10.34 16.28
C ALA A 335 -8.02 -8.90 15.86
N ASN A 336 -7.55 -8.72 14.65
CA ASN A 336 -7.25 -7.42 14.06
C ASN A 336 -7.95 -7.27 12.72
N MET A 337 -8.57 -6.11 12.52
CA MET A 337 -8.99 -5.65 11.20
C MET A 337 -7.83 -4.92 10.54
N ILE A 338 -7.45 -5.37 9.38
CA ILE A 338 -6.38 -4.80 8.57
C ILE A 338 -7.00 -4.19 7.31
N LEU A 339 -6.57 -2.98 6.98
CA LEU A 339 -6.93 -2.32 5.72
C LEU A 339 -5.66 -1.84 5.03
N PHE A 340 -5.32 -2.48 3.92
CA PHE A 340 -4.27 -2.03 3.01
C PHE A 340 -4.82 -0.96 2.09
N CYS A 341 -4.17 0.21 2.07
CA CYS A 341 -4.46 1.28 1.13
C CYS A 341 -3.32 1.35 0.11
N ARG A 342 -3.67 1.31 -1.16
CA ARG A 342 -2.71 1.21 -2.27
C ARG A 342 -2.87 2.37 -3.25
N ASN A 343 -1.75 2.73 -3.88
CA ASN A 343 -1.70 3.72 -4.94
C ASN A 343 -0.96 3.12 -6.15
N SER A 344 -1.69 2.80 -7.22
CA SER A 344 -1.13 2.18 -8.42
C SER A 344 -0.13 3.08 -9.12
N LEU A 345 -0.39 4.40 -9.17
CA LEU A 345 0.51 5.36 -9.83
C LEU A 345 1.87 5.42 -9.13
N PHE A 346 1.87 5.44 -7.79
CA PHE A 346 3.11 5.43 -7.02
C PHE A 346 3.93 4.17 -7.27
N ARG A 347 3.26 3.02 -7.34
CA ARG A 347 3.92 1.71 -7.57
C ARG A 347 4.56 1.58 -8.92
N GLU A 348 4.12 2.37 -9.91
CA GLU A 348 4.66 2.34 -11.26
C GLU A 348 5.78 3.31 -11.51
N MET A 349 5.98 4.28 -10.65
CA MET A 349 7.14 5.15 -10.76
C MET A 349 8.38 4.24 -10.76
N GLU A 350 9.25 4.37 -11.78
CA GLU A 350 10.52 3.62 -11.87
C GLU A 350 11.37 3.77 -10.60
N THR A 351 11.16 4.88 -9.93
CA THR A 351 11.72 5.24 -8.63
C THR A 351 11.24 4.33 -7.49
N TYR A 352 10.07 3.70 -7.58
CA TYR A 352 9.55 2.84 -6.51
C TYR A 352 10.47 1.68 -6.17
N GLU A 353 11.12 1.08 -7.15
CA GLU A 353 12.03 -0.05 -6.95
C GLU A 353 13.49 0.38 -6.72
N LYS A 354 13.94 1.50 -7.31
CA LYS A 354 15.35 1.85 -7.41
C LYS A 354 15.78 3.05 -6.57
N GLU A 355 14.91 4.02 -6.31
CA GLU A 355 15.31 5.35 -5.85
C GLU A 355 14.73 5.79 -4.49
N PHE A 356 14.12 4.91 -3.70
CA PHE A 356 13.71 5.23 -2.34
C PHE A 356 14.62 4.64 -1.23
N PRO A 357 15.95 4.62 -1.39
CA PRO A 357 16.82 4.34 -0.26
C PRO A 357 16.70 5.40 0.84
N GLU A 358 16.24 6.63 0.50
CA GLU A 358 16.13 7.75 1.45
C GLU A 358 15.12 7.51 2.59
N TRP A 359 14.09 6.68 2.37
CA TRP A 359 13.11 6.34 3.39
C TRP A 359 13.32 4.96 4.02
N CYS A 360 14.31 4.23 3.58
CA CYS A 360 14.73 2.98 4.20
C CYS A 360 15.84 3.26 5.21
N ASP A 361 15.59 2.98 6.48
CA ASP A 361 16.52 3.25 7.56
C ASP A 361 17.87 2.55 7.37
N GLU A 362 17.89 1.31 6.85
CA GLU A 362 19.11 0.59 6.51
C GLU A 362 19.89 1.24 5.35
N CYS A 363 19.20 1.71 4.30
CA CYS A 363 19.87 2.44 3.23
C CYS A 363 20.50 3.75 3.74
N ALA A 364 19.78 4.46 4.62
CA ALA A 364 20.30 5.68 5.24
C ALA A 364 21.51 5.39 6.12
N HIS A 365 21.49 4.28 6.86
CA HIS A 365 22.63 3.83 7.67
C HIS A 365 23.83 3.45 6.79
N GLU A 366 23.63 2.62 5.76
CA GLU A 366 24.70 2.25 4.79
C GLU A 366 25.35 3.50 4.15
N LYS A 367 24.53 4.51 3.82
CA LYS A 367 25.02 5.77 3.24
C LYS A 367 25.90 6.54 4.23
N LYS A 368 25.45 6.71 5.49
CA LYS A 368 26.23 7.37 6.54
C LYS A 368 27.55 6.65 6.84
N GLU A 369 27.53 5.32 6.86
CA GLU A 369 28.75 4.53 7.05
C GLU A 369 29.76 4.75 5.91
N LYS A 370 29.30 4.71 4.65
CA LYS A 370 30.14 4.96 3.48
C LYS A 370 30.74 6.38 3.50
N GLU A 371 29.93 7.38 3.84
CA GLU A 371 30.39 8.76 3.98
C GLU A 371 31.44 8.89 5.09
N SER A 372 31.22 8.27 6.24
CA SER A 372 32.16 8.24 7.37
C SER A 372 33.47 7.57 6.98
N GLN A 373 33.40 6.41 6.29
CA GLN A 373 34.60 5.70 5.82
C GLN A 373 35.37 6.53 4.78
N SER A 374 34.66 7.20 3.85
CA SER A 374 35.28 8.09 2.86
C SER A 374 35.98 9.26 3.51
N LEU A 375 35.37 9.91 4.52
CA LEU A 375 35.96 10.98 5.27
C LEU A 375 37.21 10.51 6.08
N ALA A 376 37.14 9.34 6.69
CA ALA A 376 38.24 8.74 7.40
C ALA A 376 39.43 8.41 6.47
N ALA A 377 39.12 7.90 5.24
CA ALA A 377 40.14 7.64 4.23
C ALA A 377 40.81 8.93 3.76
N LYS A 378 40.03 9.98 3.45
CA LYS A 378 40.57 11.32 3.09
C LYS A 378 41.47 11.87 4.18
N ARG A 379 41.07 11.80 5.46
CA ARG A 379 41.88 12.25 6.61
C ARG A 379 43.21 11.47 6.70
N LYS A 380 43.19 10.15 6.43
CA LYS A 380 44.42 9.34 6.43
C LYS A 380 45.38 9.76 5.31
N VAL A 381 44.87 10.00 4.09
CA VAL A 381 45.66 10.46 2.95
C VAL A 381 46.30 11.83 3.27
N THR A 382 45.51 12.80 3.72
CA THR A 382 46.02 14.15 4.08
C THR A 382 47.05 14.09 5.21
N LYS A 383 46.86 13.19 6.20
CA LYS A 383 47.80 13.00 7.29
C LYS A 383 49.13 12.38 6.79
N LYS A 384 49.04 11.43 5.83
CA LYS A 384 50.22 10.83 5.20
C LYS A 384 50.98 11.87 4.37
N GLU A 385 50.27 12.62 3.51
CA GLU A 385 50.87 13.69 2.69
C GLU A 385 51.58 14.75 3.54
N ARG A 386 50.98 15.16 4.69
CA ARG A 386 51.64 16.08 5.64
C ARG A 386 52.87 15.48 6.29
N HIS A 387 52.84 14.18 6.60
CA HIS A 387 53.98 13.46 7.18
C HIS A 387 55.10 13.35 6.16
N ASP A 388 54.77 12.94 4.92
CA ASP A 388 55.74 12.80 3.83
C ASP A 388 56.36 14.15 3.46
N PHE A 389 55.56 15.24 3.44
CA PHE A 389 56.07 16.62 3.24
C PHE A 389 57.01 17.09 4.37
N ALA A 390 56.64 16.81 5.63
CA ALA A 390 57.46 17.13 6.77
C ALA A 390 58.81 16.37 6.74
N GLN A 391 58.80 15.10 6.30
CA GLN A 391 60.00 14.29 6.21
C GLN A 391 60.92 14.77 5.08
N VAL A 392 60.37 15.12 3.90
CA VAL A 392 61.13 15.70 2.78
C VAL A 392 61.70 17.07 3.15
N SER A 393 60.96 17.91 3.89
CA SER A 393 61.44 19.22 4.37
C SER A 393 62.61 19.07 5.37
N PHE A 394 62.55 18.04 6.20
CA PHE A 394 63.63 17.76 7.18
C PHE A 394 64.91 17.24 6.47
N GLU A 395 64.77 16.42 5.44
CA GLU A 395 65.92 15.88 4.69
C GLU A 395 66.60 16.96 3.81
N HIS A 396 65.90 18.03 3.41
CA HIS A 396 66.41 19.09 2.55
C HIS A 396 66.73 20.40 3.29
N GLY A 397 66.66 20.41 4.63
CA GLY A 397 67.16 21.54 5.46
C GLY A 397 66.30 22.81 5.37
N TYR A 398 65.03 22.73 5.04
CA TYR A 398 64.14 23.87 5.06
C TYR A 398 63.50 24.03 6.45
N GLU A 399 63.84 25.13 7.13
CA GLU A 399 63.10 25.51 8.34
C GLU A 399 61.66 25.94 7.99
N PRO A 400 60.64 25.49 8.73
CA PRO A 400 59.27 25.88 8.48
C PRO A 400 59.04 27.35 8.86
N VAL A 401 58.78 28.19 7.89
CA VAL A 401 58.25 29.55 8.12
C VAL A 401 56.85 29.40 8.76
N GLY A 402 56.74 29.89 9.99
CA GLY A 402 55.52 29.82 10.76
C GLY A 402 54.39 30.57 10.03
N VAL A 403 53.36 29.81 9.59
CA VAL A 403 52.08 30.38 9.16
C VAL A 403 51.25 30.62 10.41
N LEU A 404 51.12 31.88 10.80
CA LEU A 404 50.12 32.36 11.75
C LEU A 404 48.75 32.07 11.16
N ILE A 405 48.06 31.12 11.74
CA ILE A 405 46.62 30.91 11.47
C ILE A 405 45.89 31.93 12.36
N ALA A 406 45.30 32.95 11.74
CA ALA A 406 44.32 33.80 12.38
C ALA A 406 43.12 32.91 12.81
N GLY A 407 42.82 32.93 14.10
CA GLY A 407 41.60 32.35 14.62
C GLY A 407 40.44 33.24 14.23
N ASP A 408 39.43 32.63 13.70
CA ASP A 408 38.07 33.19 13.66
C ASP A 408 37.26 32.57 14.79
N ASP A 409 36.66 33.48 15.57
CA ASP A 409 35.72 33.25 16.67
C ASP A 409 34.42 32.56 16.23
#